data_7c6b625f95e82d33e848bea544263abf
#
_entry.id   7c6b625f95e82d33e848bea544263abf
#
_cell.length_a   1.000
_cell.length_b   1.000
_cell.length_c   1.000
_cell.angle_alpha   90.00
_cell.angle_beta   90.00
_cell.angle_gamma   90.00
#
_symmetry.space_group_name_H-M   'P 1'
#
loop_
_entity.id
_entity.type
_entity.pdbx_description
1 polymer ?
#
loop_
_entity_poly.entity_id
_entity_poly.type
_entity_poly.pdbx_seq_one_letter_code
_entity_poly.pdbx_strand_id
1 'polypeptide(L)'
;RSITYNLRGLDAYSNKQVAGAEGTGAPSFSAEVPVLIEEAVQDHMDSFTSLLRQHFDDLLAKGREVVIELQIPDNGQELDFETEYDGKELGELITEWMANNTVEHRFNKSDATENYLLFDQVRIPLYHTNGMAMDAEGFARELRKYLKGAPRNISTKVVNRGLGRCLLIVGEK
;
A
#
# COMPACT_ATOMS: atom_id res chain seq x y z
N ARG A 1 28.77 -15.63 -28.39
CA ARG A 1 27.83 -15.74 -27.23
C ARG A 1 27.15 -14.41 -27.07
N SER A 2 25.86 -14.42 -26.71
CA SER A 2 25.11 -13.25 -26.27
C SER A 2 24.39 -13.59 -24.96
N ILE A 3 24.09 -12.58 -24.15
CA ILE A 3 23.41 -12.73 -22.90
C ILE A 3 22.13 -11.91 -22.96
N THR A 4 21.01 -12.54 -22.63
CA THR A 4 19.73 -11.87 -22.41
C THR A 4 19.48 -11.78 -20.93
N TYR A 5 19.03 -10.61 -20.45
CA TYR A 5 18.72 -10.36 -19.05
C TYR A 5 17.37 -9.67 -18.89
N ASN A 6 16.81 -9.77 -17.68
CA ASN A 6 15.62 -9.05 -17.28
C ASN A 6 15.85 -8.52 -15.86
N LEU A 7 15.86 -7.19 -15.71
CA LEU A 7 16.01 -6.49 -14.45
C LEU A 7 14.67 -5.91 -14.04
N ARG A 8 14.26 -6.12 -12.78
CA ARG A 8 12.98 -5.63 -12.25
C ARG A 8 13.20 -4.89 -10.94
N GLY A 9 12.65 -3.69 -10.83
CA GLY A 9 12.49 -2.96 -9.59
C GLY A 9 11.06 -3.16 -9.07
N LEU A 10 10.92 -3.64 -7.84
CA LEU A 10 9.62 -3.85 -7.19
C LEU A 10 9.48 -2.89 -6.01
N ASP A 11 8.32 -2.27 -5.88
CA ASP A 11 7.97 -1.52 -4.68
C ASP A 11 7.62 -2.50 -3.55
N ALA A 12 8.34 -2.41 -2.42
CA ALA A 12 8.17 -3.30 -1.29
C ALA A 12 6.82 -3.17 -0.56
N TYR A 13 6.10 -2.07 -0.76
CA TYR A 13 4.78 -1.83 -0.15
C TYR A 13 3.63 -2.37 -1.00
N SER A 14 3.64 -2.06 -2.30
CA SER A 14 2.57 -2.47 -3.21
C SER A 14 2.86 -3.79 -3.94
N ASN A 15 4.12 -4.24 -3.89
CA ASN A 15 4.64 -5.39 -4.64
C ASN A 15 4.47 -5.24 -6.17
N LYS A 16 4.26 -4.01 -6.64
CA LYS A 16 4.14 -3.68 -8.06
C LYS A 16 5.52 -3.45 -8.68
N GLN A 17 5.67 -3.84 -9.93
CA GLN A 17 6.86 -3.49 -10.70
C GLN A 17 6.84 -1.99 -11.03
N VAL A 18 7.89 -1.28 -10.61
CA VAL A 18 8.03 0.17 -10.76
C VAL A 18 9.10 0.56 -11.79
N ALA A 19 10.02 -0.35 -12.05
CA ALA A 19 11.01 -0.20 -13.10
C ALA A 19 11.31 -1.54 -13.74
N GLY A 20 11.70 -1.54 -15.00
CA GLY A 20 12.14 -2.72 -15.71
C GLY A 20 13.12 -2.36 -16.78
N ALA A 21 14.07 -3.26 -17.02
CA ALA A 21 14.95 -3.22 -18.18
C ALA A 21 15.20 -4.65 -18.65
N GLU A 22 15.06 -4.87 -19.93
CA GLU A 22 15.38 -6.14 -20.58
C GLU A 22 16.19 -5.86 -21.83
N GLY A 23 17.11 -6.73 -22.13
CA GLY A 23 17.92 -6.58 -23.33
C GLY A 23 18.77 -7.80 -23.61
N THR A 24 19.33 -7.82 -24.82
CA THR A 24 20.29 -8.80 -25.22
C THR A 24 21.57 -8.05 -25.57
N GLY A 25 22.65 -8.36 -24.86
CA GLY A 25 23.96 -7.77 -25.11
C GLY A 25 24.49 -8.15 -26.51
N ALA A 26 25.41 -7.34 -27.01
CA ALA A 26 26.06 -7.58 -28.31
C ALA A 26 26.73 -8.96 -28.33
N PRO A 27 26.65 -9.68 -29.44
CA PRO A 27 27.32 -10.96 -29.55
C PRO A 27 28.85 -10.80 -29.56
N SER A 28 29.52 -11.55 -28.69
CA SER A 28 30.98 -11.61 -28.65
C SER A 28 31.48 -13.04 -28.77
N PHE A 29 32.62 -13.19 -29.41
CA PHE A 29 33.31 -14.50 -29.58
C PHE A 29 34.43 -14.71 -28.54
N SER A 30 34.91 -13.63 -27.90
CA SER A 30 36.09 -13.63 -27.03
C SER A 30 35.84 -13.12 -25.61
N ALA A 31 34.78 -12.34 -25.36
CA ALA A 31 34.50 -11.79 -24.05
C ALA A 31 34.01 -12.86 -23.05
N GLU A 32 34.47 -12.75 -21.82
CA GLU A 32 33.99 -13.58 -20.72
C GLU A 32 32.53 -13.20 -20.31
N VAL A 33 31.80 -14.16 -19.75
CA VAL A 33 30.40 -13.99 -19.36
C VAL A 33 30.17 -12.78 -18.44
N PRO A 34 30.99 -12.50 -17.39
CA PRO A 34 30.80 -11.32 -16.54
C PRO A 34 30.87 -10.00 -17.33
N VAL A 35 31.77 -9.86 -18.28
CA VAL A 35 31.91 -8.66 -19.10
C VAL A 35 30.68 -8.45 -19.97
N LEU A 36 30.18 -9.51 -20.60
CA LEU A 36 28.94 -9.43 -21.40
C LEU A 36 27.70 -9.05 -20.58
N ILE A 37 27.63 -9.48 -19.34
CA ILE A 37 26.55 -9.08 -18.43
C ILE A 37 26.67 -7.59 -18.10
N GLU A 38 27.86 -7.12 -17.72
CA GLU A 38 28.14 -5.74 -17.37
C GLU A 38 27.75 -4.78 -18.51
N GLU A 39 28.25 -5.03 -19.72
CA GLU A 39 27.94 -4.23 -20.91
C GLU A 39 26.42 -4.21 -21.20
N ALA A 40 25.81 -5.40 -21.22
CA ALA A 40 24.36 -5.50 -21.49
C ALA A 40 23.51 -4.74 -20.48
N VAL A 41 23.86 -4.76 -19.19
CA VAL A 41 23.14 -4.04 -18.13
C VAL A 41 23.37 -2.53 -18.24
N GLN A 42 24.62 -2.09 -18.46
CA GLN A 42 24.95 -0.66 -18.54
C GLN A 42 24.18 0.06 -19.64
N ASP A 43 24.01 -0.56 -20.81
CA ASP A 43 23.28 0.02 -21.95
C ASP A 43 21.81 0.40 -21.62
N HIS A 44 21.22 -0.18 -20.57
CA HIS A 44 19.81 0.02 -20.20
C HIS A 44 19.61 0.66 -18.81
N MET A 45 20.71 0.98 -18.09
CA MET A 45 20.64 1.56 -16.74
C MET A 45 20.00 2.94 -16.71
N ASP A 46 20.19 3.76 -17.74
CA ASP A 46 19.60 5.09 -17.79
C ASP A 46 18.07 5.04 -17.83
N SER A 47 17.52 4.13 -18.64
CA SER A 47 16.06 3.91 -18.71
C SER A 47 15.52 3.39 -17.39
N PHE A 48 16.17 2.39 -16.79
CA PHE A 48 15.79 1.84 -15.50
C PHE A 48 15.81 2.89 -14.38
N THR A 49 16.87 3.68 -14.32
CA THR A 49 17.04 4.77 -13.34
C THR A 49 15.99 5.86 -13.53
N SER A 50 15.64 6.21 -14.78
CA SER A 50 14.59 7.18 -15.07
C SER A 50 13.24 6.71 -14.58
N LEU A 51 12.86 5.45 -14.77
CA LEU A 51 11.63 4.87 -14.26
C LEU A 51 11.60 4.84 -12.72
N LEU A 52 12.72 4.52 -12.06
CA LEU A 52 12.81 4.62 -10.59
C LEU A 52 12.62 6.05 -10.09
N ARG A 53 13.23 7.04 -10.72
CA ARG A 53 13.04 8.46 -10.35
C ARG A 53 11.59 8.87 -10.50
N GLN A 54 10.96 8.52 -11.62
CA GLN A 54 9.54 8.81 -11.84
C GLN A 54 8.65 8.18 -10.75
N HIS A 55 8.96 6.96 -10.32
CA HIS A 55 8.25 6.31 -9.22
C HIS A 55 8.43 7.06 -7.90
N PHE A 56 9.66 7.50 -7.57
CA PHE A 56 9.90 8.30 -6.36
C PHE A 56 9.20 9.66 -6.40
N ASP A 57 9.18 10.32 -7.54
CA ASP A 57 8.45 11.59 -7.72
C ASP A 57 6.93 11.36 -7.53
N ASP A 58 6.40 10.25 -8.04
CA ASP A 58 4.99 9.86 -7.83
C ASP A 58 4.68 9.58 -6.36
N LEU A 59 5.57 8.88 -5.65
CA LEU A 59 5.44 8.66 -4.20
C LEU A 59 5.42 9.96 -3.41
N LEU A 60 6.30 10.90 -3.74
CA LEU A 60 6.35 12.20 -3.08
C LEU A 60 5.09 13.04 -3.34
N ALA A 61 4.56 13.00 -4.56
CA ALA A 61 3.41 13.78 -4.96
C ALA A 61 2.08 13.17 -4.50
N LYS A 62 1.93 11.84 -4.59
CA LYS A 62 0.64 11.15 -4.40
C LYS A 62 0.57 10.25 -3.16
N GLY A 63 1.65 10.18 -2.39
CA GLY A 63 1.74 9.29 -1.24
C GLY A 63 1.98 7.82 -1.62
N ARG A 64 2.09 6.99 -0.59
CA ARG A 64 2.35 5.55 -0.72
C ARG A 64 1.04 4.78 -0.88
N GLU A 65 1.02 3.81 -1.78
CA GLU A 65 -0.14 2.94 -1.98
C GLU A 65 -0.10 1.76 -1.02
N VAL A 66 -1.21 1.56 -0.30
CA VAL A 66 -1.40 0.44 0.65
C VAL A 66 -2.81 -0.15 0.53
N VAL A 67 -3.00 -1.29 1.19
CA VAL A 67 -4.31 -1.97 1.32
C VAL A 67 -4.71 -2.00 2.79
N ILE A 68 -5.93 -1.57 3.08
CA ILE A 68 -6.53 -1.59 4.42
C ILE A 68 -7.79 -2.45 4.38
N GLU A 69 -7.80 -3.47 5.22
CA GLU A 69 -8.94 -4.36 5.40
C GLU A 69 -9.56 -4.14 6.78
N LEU A 70 -10.87 -4.18 6.86
CA LEU A 70 -11.60 -4.19 8.13
C LEU A 70 -12.53 -5.39 8.15
N GLN A 71 -12.55 -6.09 9.28
CA GLN A 71 -13.40 -7.25 9.49
C GLN A 71 -14.06 -7.17 10.86
N ILE A 72 -15.35 -7.41 10.92
CA ILE A 72 -16.09 -7.63 12.16
C ILE A 72 -16.32 -9.14 12.29
N PRO A 73 -15.76 -9.80 13.32
CA PRO A 73 -15.98 -11.23 13.53
C PRO A 73 -17.41 -11.50 13.98
N ASP A 74 -18.01 -12.58 13.49
CA ASP A 74 -19.28 -13.10 13.99
C ASP A 74 -19.07 -13.73 15.38
N ASN A 75 -19.14 -12.91 16.42
CA ASN A 75 -18.91 -13.31 17.81
C ASN A 75 -20.19 -13.13 18.68
N GLY A 76 -21.35 -12.98 18.03
CA GLY A 76 -22.64 -12.76 18.69
C GLY A 76 -22.83 -11.35 19.24
N GLN A 77 -21.97 -10.39 18.89
CA GLN A 77 -22.20 -8.97 19.14
C GLN A 77 -23.08 -8.39 18.03
N GLU A 78 -24.01 -7.51 18.41
CA GLU A 78 -24.82 -6.76 17.43
C GLU A 78 -24.03 -5.56 16.88
N LEU A 79 -22.84 -5.82 16.30
CA LEU A 79 -21.99 -4.83 15.67
C LEU A 79 -21.72 -5.27 14.24
N ASP A 80 -22.03 -4.40 13.30
CA ASP A 80 -21.72 -4.52 11.89
C ASP A 80 -21.37 -3.14 11.30
N PHE A 81 -21.04 -3.08 10.01
CA PHE A 81 -20.73 -1.81 9.36
C PHE A 81 -21.97 -0.98 8.99
N GLU A 82 -23.17 -1.53 9.13
CA GLU A 82 -24.45 -0.83 8.99
C GLU A 82 -24.94 -0.23 10.33
N THR A 83 -24.30 -0.58 11.46
CA THR A 83 -24.61 -0.02 12.78
C THR A 83 -24.47 1.51 12.77
N GLU A 84 -25.50 2.22 13.18
CA GLU A 84 -25.55 3.68 13.15
C GLU A 84 -24.87 4.33 14.36
N TYR A 85 -24.09 5.38 14.10
CA TYR A 85 -23.50 6.30 15.07
C TYR A 85 -23.76 7.74 14.61
N ASP A 86 -24.47 8.53 15.41
CA ASP A 86 -24.82 9.93 15.10
C ASP A 86 -25.55 10.09 13.74
N GLY A 87 -26.40 9.11 13.37
CA GLY A 87 -27.20 9.14 12.14
C GLY A 87 -26.44 8.76 10.88
N LYS A 88 -25.26 8.16 11.00
CA LYS A 88 -24.48 7.59 9.90
C LYS A 88 -24.05 6.16 10.22
N GLU A 89 -24.04 5.32 9.22
CA GLU A 89 -23.51 3.96 9.33
C GLU A 89 -22.01 3.97 9.64
N LEU A 90 -21.53 2.99 10.39
CA LEU A 90 -20.13 2.82 10.72
C LEU A 90 -19.25 2.74 9.45
N GLY A 91 -19.73 2.04 8.41
CA GLY A 91 -19.06 1.94 7.12
C GLY A 91 -18.92 3.28 6.41
N GLU A 92 -19.92 4.18 6.52
CA GLU A 92 -19.86 5.55 6.00
C GLU A 92 -18.83 6.39 6.76
N LEU A 93 -18.88 6.35 8.10
CA LEU A 93 -17.93 7.07 8.95
C LEU A 93 -16.47 6.69 8.68
N ILE A 94 -16.22 5.40 8.46
CA ILE A 94 -14.89 4.90 8.08
C ILE A 94 -14.51 5.42 6.70
N THR A 95 -15.43 5.40 5.73
CA THR A 95 -15.18 5.90 4.37
C THR A 95 -14.88 7.40 4.37
N GLU A 96 -15.61 8.19 5.14
CA GLU A 96 -15.32 9.62 5.33
C GLU A 96 -13.96 9.86 5.99
N TRP A 97 -13.63 9.05 7.00
CA TRP A 97 -12.32 9.14 7.63
C TRP A 97 -11.20 8.83 6.63
N MET A 98 -11.37 7.78 5.80
CA MET A 98 -10.43 7.44 4.73
C MET A 98 -10.24 8.62 3.77
N ALA A 99 -11.33 9.25 3.32
CA ALA A 99 -11.27 10.42 2.44
C ALA A 99 -10.48 11.58 3.08
N ASN A 100 -10.68 11.82 4.37
CA ASN A 100 -10.03 12.94 5.06
C ASN A 100 -8.55 12.70 5.44
N ASN A 101 -8.09 11.44 5.42
CA ASN A 101 -6.74 11.08 5.87
C ASN A 101 -5.86 10.49 4.75
N THR A 102 -6.38 10.35 3.53
CA THR A 102 -5.61 9.95 2.36
C THR A 102 -5.14 11.14 1.55
N VAL A 103 -4.03 10.99 0.84
CA VAL A 103 -3.48 12.03 -0.02
C VAL A 103 -4.42 12.26 -1.19
N GLU A 104 -4.82 13.52 -1.39
CA GLU A 104 -5.79 13.94 -2.44
C GLU A 104 -7.12 13.15 -2.39
N HIS A 105 -7.52 12.65 -1.21
CA HIS A 105 -8.73 11.83 -1.02
C HIS A 105 -8.74 10.54 -1.85
N ARG A 106 -7.56 9.97 -2.16
CA ARG A 106 -7.42 8.83 -3.06
C ARG A 106 -7.40 7.51 -2.33
N PHE A 107 -8.44 6.75 -2.56
CA PHE A 107 -8.58 5.34 -2.19
C PHE A 107 -9.68 4.72 -3.07
N ASN A 108 -9.72 3.40 -3.11
CA ASN A 108 -10.81 2.66 -3.74
C ASN A 108 -11.43 1.72 -2.70
N LYS A 109 -12.75 1.77 -2.53
CA LYS A 109 -13.49 0.79 -1.74
C LYS A 109 -13.94 -0.31 -2.69
N SER A 110 -13.17 -1.40 -2.74
CA SER A 110 -13.33 -2.49 -3.71
C SER A 110 -14.27 -3.58 -3.26
N ASP A 111 -14.48 -3.71 -1.93
CA ASP A 111 -15.46 -4.65 -1.38
C ASP A 111 -16.09 -4.06 -0.12
N ALA A 112 -17.40 -4.28 0.05
CA ALA A 112 -18.16 -3.82 1.19
C ALA A 112 -19.34 -4.75 1.47
N THR A 113 -19.33 -5.33 2.65
CA THR A 113 -20.43 -6.11 3.21
C THR A 113 -20.71 -5.65 4.64
N GLU A 114 -21.75 -6.15 5.27
CA GLU A 114 -22.09 -5.86 6.66
C GLU A 114 -20.92 -6.16 7.64
N ASN A 115 -20.05 -7.12 7.32
CA ASN A 115 -18.98 -7.59 8.20
C ASN A 115 -17.55 -7.42 7.63
N TYR A 116 -17.40 -6.91 6.41
CA TYR A 116 -16.12 -6.77 5.74
C TYR A 116 -16.06 -5.52 4.88
N LEU A 117 -14.96 -4.77 4.99
CA LEU A 117 -14.63 -3.67 4.10
C LEU A 117 -13.20 -3.85 3.58
N LEU A 118 -13.02 -3.66 2.29
CA LEU A 118 -11.71 -3.64 1.63
C LEU A 118 -11.48 -2.30 0.96
N PHE A 119 -10.43 -1.63 1.39
CA PHE A 119 -9.91 -0.44 0.75
C PHE A 119 -8.58 -0.78 0.09
N ASP A 120 -8.51 -0.70 -1.22
CA ASP A 120 -7.28 -0.83 -1.99
C ASP A 120 -6.83 0.51 -2.58
N GLN A 121 -5.64 0.55 -3.16
CA GLN A 121 -5.05 1.77 -3.73
C GLN A 121 -5.12 2.98 -2.77
N VAL A 122 -5.08 2.71 -1.47
CA VAL A 122 -5.14 3.75 -0.43
C VAL A 122 -3.85 4.55 -0.45
N ARG A 123 -3.92 5.83 -0.81
CA ARG A 123 -2.75 6.72 -0.86
C ARG A 123 -2.51 7.38 0.49
N ILE A 124 -1.62 6.80 1.27
CA ILE A 124 -1.26 7.31 2.60
C ILE A 124 -0.10 8.30 2.52
N PRO A 125 0.00 9.28 3.45
CA PRO A 125 1.18 10.12 3.58
C PRO A 125 2.45 9.29 3.79
N LEU A 126 3.60 9.78 3.33
CA LEU A 126 4.88 9.09 3.53
C LEU A 126 5.34 9.12 4.99
N TYR A 127 4.93 10.15 5.73
CA TYR A 127 5.35 10.39 7.11
C TYR A 127 4.17 10.74 7.99
N HIS A 128 4.25 10.33 9.25
CA HIS A 128 3.39 10.84 10.31
C HIS A 128 3.71 12.31 10.63
N THR A 129 2.84 12.98 11.35
CA THR A 129 3.05 14.37 11.82
C THR A 129 4.30 14.56 12.68
N ASN A 130 4.80 13.48 13.30
CA ASN A 130 6.03 13.48 14.09
C ASN A 130 7.30 13.17 13.25
N GLY A 131 7.18 13.06 11.93
CA GLY A 131 8.28 12.78 11.00
C GLY A 131 8.68 11.32 10.84
N MET A 132 8.03 10.38 11.55
CA MET A 132 8.28 8.95 11.35
C MET A 132 7.65 8.46 10.06
N ALA A 133 8.31 7.53 9.36
CA ALA A 133 7.75 6.92 8.16
C ALA A 133 6.42 6.22 8.47
N MET A 134 5.44 6.41 7.58
CA MET A 134 4.12 5.79 7.68
C MET A 134 4.06 4.56 6.79
N ASP A 135 3.57 3.46 7.32
CA ASP A 135 3.23 2.23 6.61
C ASP A 135 1.74 1.91 6.78
N ALA A 136 1.29 0.78 6.23
CA ALA A 136 -0.10 0.35 6.35
C ALA A 136 -0.53 0.15 7.83
N GLU A 137 0.35 -0.35 8.68
CA GLU A 137 0.07 -0.53 10.11
C GLU A 137 -0.06 0.81 10.82
N GLY A 138 0.86 1.75 10.55
CA GLY A 138 0.82 3.10 11.11
C GLY A 138 -0.48 3.83 10.77
N PHE A 139 -0.89 3.75 9.50
CA PHE A 139 -2.16 4.34 9.05
C PHE A 139 -3.38 3.67 9.71
N ALA A 140 -3.39 2.33 9.79
CA ALA A 140 -4.44 1.58 10.46
C ALA A 140 -4.54 1.91 11.96
N ARG A 141 -3.42 2.21 12.64
CA ARG A 141 -3.41 2.66 14.03
C ARG A 141 -4.07 4.04 14.21
N GLU A 142 -3.96 4.94 13.25
CA GLU A 142 -4.70 6.22 13.28
C GLU A 142 -6.20 5.99 13.14
N LEU A 143 -6.64 5.10 12.23
CA LEU A 143 -8.04 4.71 12.13
C LEU A 143 -8.55 4.04 13.42
N ARG A 144 -7.73 3.20 14.06
CA ARG A 144 -8.04 2.62 15.36
C ARG A 144 -8.29 3.69 16.42
N LYS A 145 -7.47 4.74 16.48
CA LYS A 145 -7.69 5.85 17.43
C LYS A 145 -9.02 6.55 17.18
N TYR A 146 -9.36 6.77 15.91
CA TYR A 146 -10.64 7.34 15.50
C TYR A 146 -11.81 6.48 15.95
N LEU A 147 -11.77 5.16 15.72
CA LEU A 147 -12.83 4.23 16.12
C LEU A 147 -12.97 4.12 17.64
N LYS A 148 -11.86 4.20 18.38
CA LYS A 148 -11.85 4.18 19.84
C LYS A 148 -12.42 5.46 20.46
N GLY A 149 -12.41 6.57 19.75
CA GLY A 149 -12.93 7.85 20.22
C GLY A 149 -14.45 7.85 20.37
N ALA A 150 -14.96 8.69 21.31
CA ALA A 150 -16.39 8.91 21.48
C ALA A 150 -17.01 9.52 20.21
N PRO A 151 -18.29 9.26 19.90
CA PRO A 151 -19.23 8.41 20.64
C PRO A 151 -19.08 6.90 20.33
N ARG A 152 -18.25 6.51 19.37
CA ARG A 152 -18.14 5.14 18.85
C ARG A 152 -17.65 4.15 19.91
N ASN A 153 -16.53 4.46 20.58
CA ASN A 153 -15.93 3.64 21.64
C ASN A 153 -15.66 2.18 21.22
N ILE A 154 -15.38 1.96 19.93
CA ILE A 154 -15.17 0.64 19.35
C ILE A 154 -13.73 0.21 19.58
N SER A 155 -13.54 -0.95 20.21
CA SER A 155 -12.23 -1.59 20.30
C SER A 155 -11.84 -2.21 18.95
N THR A 156 -10.55 -2.18 18.63
CA THR A 156 -10.05 -2.77 17.39
C THR A 156 -8.68 -3.38 17.63
N LYS A 157 -8.42 -4.50 16.96
CA LYS A 157 -7.12 -5.17 16.93
C LYS A 157 -6.48 -4.96 15.56
N VAL A 158 -5.27 -4.48 15.56
CA VAL A 158 -4.48 -4.26 14.35
C VAL A 158 -3.63 -5.50 14.07
N VAL A 159 -3.75 -6.06 12.88
CA VAL A 159 -2.99 -7.23 12.42
C VAL A 159 -2.16 -6.83 11.21
N ASN A 160 -0.85 -6.76 11.40
CA ASN A 160 0.08 -6.45 10.31
C ASN A 160 0.14 -7.61 9.30
N ARG A 161 0.06 -7.27 8.02
CA ARG A 161 0.16 -8.20 6.89
C ARG A 161 1.33 -7.85 5.96
N GLY A 162 2.33 -7.13 6.48
CA GLY A 162 3.49 -6.62 5.75
C GLY A 162 3.47 -5.10 5.62
N LEU A 163 4.41 -4.53 4.90
CA LEU A 163 4.58 -3.07 4.81
C LEU A 163 3.40 -2.36 4.16
N GLY A 164 2.78 -2.98 3.17
CA GLY A 164 1.72 -2.37 2.36
C GLY A 164 0.31 -2.87 2.65
N ARG A 165 0.11 -3.74 3.65
CA ARG A 165 -1.22 -4.31 3.95
C ARG A 165 -1.45 -4.46 5.44
N CYS A 166 -2.63 -4.08 5.90
CA CYS A 166 -3.03 -4.20 7.29
C CYS A 166 -4.50 -4.58 7.41
N LEU A 167 -4.80 -5.46 8.37
CA LEU A 167 -6.15 -5.86 8.74
C LEU A 167 -6.50 -5.27 10.11
N LEU A 168 -7.65 -4.60 10.22
CA LEU A 168 -8.28 -4.22 11.49
C LEU A 168 -9.43 -5.18 11.79
N ILE A 169 -9.35 -5.84 12.93
CA ILE A 169 -10.47 -6.62 13.47
C ILE A 169 -11.25 -5.67 14.40
N VAL A 170 -12.45 -5.32 13.97
CA VAL A 170 -13.32 -4.34 14.66
C VAL A 170 -14.21 -5.07 15.65
N GLY A 171 -14.34 -4.54 16.88
CA GLY A 171 -15.05 -5.20 17.97
C GLY A 171 -14.18 -6.14 18.83
N GLU A 172 -12.89 -6.34 18.49
CA GLU A 172 -11.94 -7.10 19.32
C GLU A 172 -10.95 -6.17 20.07
N LYS A 173 -10.44 -6.68 21.20
CA LYS A 173 -9.42 -6.01 22.03
C LYS A 173 -8.02 -6.53 21.74
#